data_886e69f04a548c3b9d9eb0f07d7e0b90
#
_entry.id   886e69f04a548c3b9d9eb0f07d7e0b90
#
_cell.length_a   1.000
_cell.length_b   1.000
_cell.length_c   1.000
_cell.angle_alpha   90.00
_cell.angle_beta   90.00
_cell.angle_gamma   90.00
#
_symmetry.space_group_name_H-M   'P 1'
#
loop_
_entity.id
_entity.type
_entity.pdbx_description
1 polymer ?
#
loop_
_entity_poly.entity_id
_entity_poly.type
_entity_poly.pdbx_seq_one_letter_code
_entity_poly.pdbx_strand_id
1 'polypeptide(L)'
;MVDLKDVFAAPEKYAGQIEVEGWIRNNRGSNKFGFIELNDGTYFKSVQVVYEEEFLDNFREVSALPLSTAISVKGELVLTPEAKQPFEIKAKSVTVEAPSDPDYPIQNKRHTMEYLRTQLHLRPRTNKFSAVFRVRSIAAYAIHKFFQEKGFVYAHPPIITASDAEGAGEMFHVTSFDLANVPKNEDGSVDYSKDFFSKSANLTVSGQLEAEIFALAFKNTYTFGPTFRAENSNTTRHASEFWMIEPEMAFCDLSKDMDIIEEMVKYIISYTMEQCPAEMAFFNQFVDKGLIDRLNHVVNSDFVRLTYTEAIELLKKANRKFEYPVTGWGMDLQSEHERYITEEVFKAPVFLIDYPKEIKAFYMRRNDDGKTVAACDLLVPGIGEIVGGSQREERYDVLKQIIKDQGMDEANYWWYLELRKYGGVKHAGFGLGFERMIMYLTGVDNIRDVLPFPRTPRSADF
;
A
#
# COMPACT_ATOMS: atom_id res chain seq x y z
N MET A 1 9.89 -28.21 -18.16
CA MET A 1 9.87 -27.62 -16.83
C MET A 1 8.54 -26.91 -16.68
N VAL A 2 7.85 -27.06 -15.54
CA VAL A 2 6.47 -26.59 -15.35
C VAL A 2 6.43 -25.72 -14.09
N ASP A 3 5.71 -24.61 -14.15
CA ASP A 3 5.51 -23.72 -13.00
C ASP A 3 4.50 -24.33 -12.01
N LEU A 4 4.82 -24.28 -10.72
CA LEU A 4 3.91 -24.79 -9.67
C LEU A 4 2.56 -24.08 -9.65
N LYS A 5 2.49 -22.80 -10.04
CA LYS A 5 1.22 -22.09 -10.24
C LYS A 5 0.26 -22.85 -11.14
N ASP A 6 0.74 -23.34 -12.27
CA ASP A 6 -0.07 -24.05 -13.25
C ASP A 6 -0.46 -25.44 -12.74
N VAL A 7 0.45 -26.10 -12.02
CA VAL A 7 0.18 -27.40 -11.38
C VAL A 7 -0.92 -27.27 -10.33
N PHE A 8 -0.85 -26.25 -9.47
CA PHE A 8 -1.89 -26.00 -8.45
C PHE A 8 -3.24 -25.61 -9.06
N ALA A 9 -3.23 -24.96 -10.23
CA ALA A 9 -4.47 -24.57 -10.91
C ALA A 9 -5.21 -25.76 -11.57
N ALA A 10 -4.47 -26.79 -12.03
CA ALA A 10 -5.05 -27.93 -12.72
C ALA A 10 -4.17 -29.19 -12.57
N PRO A 11 -4.06 -29.78 -11.37
CA PRO A 11 -3.11 -30.85 -11.07
C PRO A 11 -3.35 -32.11 -11.93
N GLU A 12 -4.59 -32.37 -12.33
CA GLU A 12 -4.95 -33.52 -13.18
C GLU A 12 -4.26 -33.48 -14.56
N LYS A 13 -3.97 -32.28 -15.09
CA LYS A 13 -3.30 -32.11 -16.38
C LYS A 13 -1.80 -32.47 -16.31
N TYR A 14 -1.24 -32.47 -15.11
CA TYR A 14 0.19 -32.70 -14.85
C TYR A 14 0.44 -34.04 -14.18
N ALA A 15 -0.60 -34.86 -13.94
CA ALA A 15 -0.44 -36.21 -13.38
C ALA A 15 0.47 -37.07 -14.27
N GLY A 16 1.39 -37.80 -13.65
CA GLY A 16 2.43 -38.58 -14.34
C GLY A 16 3.80 -37.86 -14.34
N GLN A 17 4.57 -38.03 -15.42
CA GLN A 17 5.93 -37.50 -15.48
C GLN A 17 5.95 -35.98 -15.45
N ILE A 18 6.75 -35.40 -14.54
CA ILE A 18 6.90 -33.96 -14.38
C ILE A 18 8.35 -33.58 -14.06
N GLU A 19 8.73 -32.37 -14.48
CA GLU A 19 9.99 -31.75 -14.11
C GLU A 19 9.71 -30.36 -13.56
N VAL A 20 10.15 -30.10 -12.32
CA VAL A 20 9.98 -28.83 -11.59
C VAL A 20 11.31 -28.39 -10.98
N GLU A 21 11.46 -27.10 -10.79
CA GLU A 21 12.60 -26.49 -10.11
C GLU A 21 12.15 -25.57 -8.98
N GLY A 22 13.01 -25.24 -8.04
CA GLY A 22 12.68 -24.32 -6.97
C GLY A 22 13.66 -24.40 -5.81
N TRP A 23 13.25 -23.75 -4.73
CA TRP A 23 14.03 -23.67 -3.49
C TRP A 23 13.41 -24.52 -2.39
N ILE A 24 14.27 -25.22 -1.64
CA ILE A 24 13.87 -26.01 -0.47
C ILE A 24 13.39 -25.07 0.63
N ARG A 25 12.11 -25.23 1.03
CA ARG A 25 11.50 -24.55 2.18
C ARG A 25 11.59 -25.36 3.45
N ASN A 26 11.57 -26.68 3.30
CA ASN A 26 11.72 -27.63 4.38
C ASN A 26 12.27 -28.94 3.82
N ASN A 27 13.12 -29.64 4.59
CA ASN A 27 13.63 -30.95 4.25
C ASN A 27 13.62 -31.83 5.50
N ARG A 28 12.91 -32.95 5.43
CA ARG A 28 12.81 -33.92 6.52
C ARG A 28 13.07 -35.31 5.99
N GLY A 29 14.24 -35.84 6.32
CA GLY A 29 14.66 -37.18 5.91
C GLY A 29 14.63 -38.21 7.05
N SER A 30 14.44 -39.44 6.67
CA SER A 30 14.71 -40.64 7.48
C SER A 30 15.78 -41.48 6.77
N ASN A 31 16.05 -42.71 7.32
CA ASN A 31 17.07 -43.56 6.70
C ASN A 31 16.71 -44.15 5.33
N LYS A 32 15.45 -44.10 4.93
CA LYS A 32 14.96 -44.73 3.69
C LYS A 32 14.13 -43.83 2.81
N PHE A 33 13.56 -42.75 3.33
CA PHE A 33 12.75 -41.80 2.58
C PHE A 33 12.76 -40.43 3.23
N GLY A 34 12.37 -39.41 2.48
CA GLY A 34 12.22 -38.06 3.02
C GLY A 34 11.22 -37.23 2.23
N PHE A 35 11.00 -36.03 2.73
CA PHE A 35 10.05 -35.06 2.19
C PHE A 35 10.71 -33.69 2.07
N ILE A 36 10.68 -33.13 0.86
CA ILE A 36 11.06 -31.73 0.60
C ILE A 36 9.78 -30.94 0.36
N GLU A 37 9.66 -29.79 1.01
CA GLU A 37 8.72 -28.73 0.61
C GLU A 37 9.44 -27.85 -0.40
N LEU A 38 9.09 -27.96 -1.68
CA LEU A 38 9.68 -27.21 -2.79
C LEU A 38 8.77 -26.04 -3.19
N ASN A 39 9.35 -24.87 -3.37
CA ASN A 39 8.64 -23.69 -3.84
C ASN A 39 9.45 -23.03 -4.97
N ASP A 40 8.82 -22.85 -6.12
CA ASP A 40 9.43 -22.23 -7.32
C ASP A 40 9.26 -20.71 -7.39
N GLY A 41 8.55 -20.11 -6.42
CA GLY A 41 8.26 -18.69 -6.42
C GLY A 41 7.02 -18.30 -7.24
N THR A 42 6.45 -19.14 -8.09
CA THR A 42 5.28 -18.81 -8.92
C THR A 42 3.96 -18.87 -8.15
N TYR A 43 3.91 -19.67 -7.09
CA TYR A 43 2.73 -19.82 -6.24
C TYR A 43 3.07 -19.71 -4.75
N PHE A 44 2.06 -19.35 -3.94
CA PHE A 44 2.27 -19.18 -2.49
C PHE A 44 2.55 -20.50 -1.77
N LYS A 45 1.81 -21.56 -2.11
CA LYS A 45 1.99 -22.87 -1.50
C LYS A 45 3.18 -23.61 -2.10
N SER A 46 3.88 -24.40 -1.29
CA SER A 46 4.91 -25.33 -1.72
C SER A 46 4.32 -26.67 -2.08
N VAL A 47 4.98 -27.39 -3.00
CA VAL A 47 4.66 -28.79 -3.31
C VAL A 47 5.47 -29.71 -2.43
N GLN A 48 4.89 -30.83 -2.02
CA GLN A 48 5.62 -31.92 -1.35
C GLN A 48 6.31 -32.80 -2.39
N VAL A 49 7.62 -32.93 -2.27
CA VAL A 49 8.43 -33.89 -3.03
C VAL A 49 8.82 -35.02 -2.10
N VAL A 50 8.43 -36.24 -2.45
CA VAL A 50 8.79 -37.47 -1.73
C VAL A 50 10.02 -38.06 -2.42
N TYR A 51 11.07 -38.38 -1.69
CA TYR A 51 12.25 -39.02 -2.20
C TYR A 51 12.60 -40.27 -1.37
N GLU A 52 13.05 -41.31 -2.06
CA GLU A 52 13.31 -42.63 -1.46
C GLU A 52 14.71 -43.13 -1.85
N GLU A 53 15.38 -43.83 -0.94
CA GLU A 53 16.73 -44.38 -1.14
C GLU A 53 16.78 -45.36 -2.34
N GLU A 54 15.70 -46.09 -2.58
CA GLU A 54 15.58 -47.03 -3.71
C GLU A 54 15.66 -46.38 -5.09
N PHE A 55 15.24 -45.08 -5.19
CA PHE A 55 15.11 -44.40 -6.48
C PHE A 55 16.14 -43.29 -6.71
N LEU A 56 16.91 -42.91 -5.67
CA LEU A 56 17.87 -41.80 -5.77
C LEU A 56 19.30 -42.27 -5.47
N ASP A 57 20.16 -42.24 -6.45
CA ASP A 57 21.59 -42.54 -6.27
C ASP A 57 22.28 -41.59 -5.28
N ASN A 58 21.83 -40.35 -5.21
CA ASN A 58 22.34 -39.32 -4.31
C ASN A 58 21.44 -39.08 -3.06
N PHE A 59 20.70 -40.09 -2.60
CA PHE A 59 19.76 -39.99 -1.48
C PHE A 59 20.35 -39.32 -0.22
N ARG A 60 21.58 -39.72 0.15
CA ARG A 60 22.27 -39.17 1.34
C ARG A 60 22.58 -37.70 1.19
N GLU A 61 22.99 -37.27 0.01
CA GLU A 61 23.22 -35.88 -0.31
C GLU A 61 21.89 -35.09 -0.20
N VAL A 62 20.85 -35.56 -0.88
CA VAL A 62 19.52 -34.91 -0.89
C VAL A 62 18.95 -34.82 0.53
N SER A 63 19.10 -35.84 1.38
CA SER A 63 18.59 -35.82 2.76
C SER A 63 19.32 -34.80 3.66
N ALA A 64 20.52 -34.38 3.29
CA ALA A 64 21.33 -33.40 4.02
C ALA A 64 21.23 -31.97 3.48
N LEU A 65 20.48 -31.72 2.39
CA LEU A 65 20.39 -30.41 1.78
C LEU A 65 19.76 -29.39 2.72
N PRO A 66 20.42 -28.24 2.94
CA PRO A 66 19.91 -27.18 3.79
C PRO A 66 18.75 -26.41 3.13
N LEU A 67 18.04 -25.62 3.95
CA LEU A 67 17.01 -24.71 3.48
C LEU A 67 17.58 -23.75 2.45
N SER A 68 16.72 -23.31 1.51
CA SER A 68 17.06 -22.38 0.43
C SER A 68 18.01 -22.93 -0.65
N THR A 69 18.41 -24.18 -0.58
CA THR A 69 19.09 -24.86 -1.71
C THR A 69 18.16 -24.86 -2.93
N ALA A 70 18.67 -24.46 -4.08
CA ALA A 70 17.97 -24.55 -5.36
C ALA A 70 18.16 -25.96 -5.96
N ILE A 71 17.07 -26.59 -6.35
CA ILE A 71 17.07 -27.95 -6.92
C ILE A 71 16.14 -28.05 -8.12
N SER A 72 16.50 -28.96 -9.05
CA SER A 72 15.58 -29.49 -10.07
C SER A 72 15.16 -30.90 -9.69
N VAL A 73 13.89 -31.21 -9.87
CA VAL A 73 13.29 -32.50 -9.54
C VAL A 73 12.60 -33.07 -10.77
N LYS A 74 13.03 -34.27 -11.22
CA LYS A 74 12.29 -35.11 -12.16
C LYS A 74 11.60 -36.21 -11.42
N GLY A 75 10.32 -36.40 -11.67
CA GLY A 75 9.53 -37.39 -10.93
C GLY A 75 8.16 -37.65 -11.53
N GLU A 76 7.29 -38.16 -10.70
CA GLU A 76 5.92 -38.46 -11.04
C GLU A 76 4.97 -37.72 -10.12
N LEU A 77 4.10 -36.88 -10.67
CA LEU A 77 3.05 -36.23 -9.92
C LEU A 77 1.90 -37.23 -9.69
N VAL A 78 1.63 -37.48 -8.43
CA VAL A 78 0.58 -38.39 -7.96
C VAL A 78 -0.51 -37.57 -7.28
N LEU A 79 -1.76 -37.76 -7.71
CA LEU A 79 -2.92 -37.15 -7.06
C LEU A 79 -3.21 -37.84 -5.72
N THR A 80 -3.41 -37.05 -4.68
CA THR A 80 -3.67 -37.51 -3.31
C THR A 80 -4.90 -36.79 -2.73
N PRO A 81 -6.11 -36.98 -3.32
CA PRO A 81 -7.31 -36.20 -3.01
C PRO A 81 -7.75 -36.33 -1.54
N GLU A 82 -7.45 -37.45 -0.89
CA GLU A 82 -7.79 -37.70 0.52
C GLU A 82 -6.73 -37.18 1.50
N ALA A 83 -5.58 -36.72 1.01
CA ALA A 83 -4.50 -36.18 1.85
C ALA A 83 -4.66 -34.69 2.09
N LYS A 84 -3.87 -34.15 3.05
CA LYS A 84 -3.83 -32.71 3.34
C LYS A 84 -3.39 -31.87 2.12
N GLN A 85 -2.55 -32.43 1.25
CA GLN A 85 -2.18 -31.85 -0.02
C GLN A 85 -2.86 -32.65 -1.14
N PRO A 86 -3.38 -31.99 -2.20
CA PRO A 86 -4.15 -32.67 -3.23
C PRO A 86 -3.28 -33.51 -4.19
N PHE A 87 -1.97 -33.33 -4.15
CA PHE A 87 -0.98 -34.07 -4.94
C PHE A 87 0.40 -34.00 -4.27
N GLU A 88 1.30 -34.91 -4.69
CA GLU A 88 2.71 -34.90 -4.33
C GLU A 88 3.55 -35.32 -5.53
N ILE A 89 4.86 -35.01 -5.52
CA ILE A 89 5.81 -35.44 -6.55
C ILE A 89 6.70 -36.53 -5.97
N LYS A 90 6.66 -37.74 -6.57
CA LYS A 90 7.59 -38.82 -6.25
C LYS A 90 8.85 -38.64 -7.10
N ALA A 91 9.95 -38.23 -6.45
CA ALA A 91 11.19 -37.93 -7.13
C ALA A 91 11.85 -39.20 -7.70
N LYS A 92 12.28 -39.13 -8.95
CA LYS A 92 13.16 -40.13 -9.62
C LYS A 92 14.58 -39.65 -9.77
N SER A 93 14.77 -38.31 -9.81
CA SER A 93 16.09 -37.70 -9.70
C SER A 93 15.96 -36.30 -9.07
N VAL A 94 16.96 -35.90 -8.32
CA VAL A 94 17.11 -34.57 -7.73
C VAL A 94 18.52 -34.06 -8.07
N THR A 95 18.57 -32.89 -8.74
CA THR A 95 19.81 -32.22 -9.10
C THR A 95 19.94 -30.96 -8.28
N VAL A 96 21.11 -30.73 -7.67
CA VAL A 96 21.40 -29.48 -6.97
C VAL A 96 21.87 -28.46 -8.00
N GLU A 97 21.08 -27.41 -8.21
CA GLU A 97 21.39 -26.30 -9.12
C GLU A 97 22.29 -25.25 -8.45
N ALA A 98 21.99 -24.94 -7.19
CA ALA A 98 22.81 -24.06 -6.37
C ALA A 98 22.70 -24.43 -4.89
N PRO A 99 23.79 -24.77 -4.22
CA PRO A 99 23.77 -25.08 -2.80
C PRO A 99 23.48 -23.82 -1.96
N SER A 100 22.83 -24.01 -0.81
CA SER A 100 22.73 -22.99 0.23
C SER A 100 23.79 -23.23 1.31
N ASP A 101 24.32 -22.16 1.87
CA ASP A 101 25.24 -22.27 3.00
C ASP A 101 24.49 -22.68 4.29
N PRO A 102 25.06 -23.50 5.16
CA PRO A 102 24.46 -23.88 6.44
C PRO A 102 24.17 -22.72 7.39
N ASP A 103 24.81 -21.57 7.23
CA ASP A 103 24.58 -20.36 8.03
C ASP A 103 23.38 -19.51 7.54
N TYR A 104 22.61 -20.01 6.56
CA TYR A 104 21.41 -19.32 6.07
C TYR A 104 20.53 -18.84 7.22
N PRO A 105 20.27 -17.50 7.34
CA PRO A 105 19.75 -16.94 8.58
C PRO A 105 18.23 -17.19 8.80
N ILE A 106 17.48 -17.46 7.71
CA ILE A 106 16.05 -17.71 7.78
C ILE A 106 15.80 -19.22 7.97
N GLN A 107 15.93 -19.68 9.20
CA GLN A 107 15.72 -21.08 9.55
C GLN A 107 14.22 -21.41 9.77
N ASN A 108 13.87 -22.69 9.78
CA ASN A 108 12.49 -23.17 10.00
C ASN A 108 12.08 -23.04 11.47
N LYS A 109 12.01 -21.79 11.94
CA LYS A 109 11.58 -21.38 13.28
C LYS A 109 10.83 -20.05 13.20
N ARG A 110 10.12 -19.69 14.26
CA ARG A 110 9.48 -18.38 14.35
C ARG A 110 10.55 -17.31 14.51
N HIS A 111 10.55 -16.34 13.57
CA HIS A 111 11.36 -15.13 13.64
C HIS A 111 10.51 -13.93 14.07
N THR A 112 11.10 -13.00 14.82
CA THR A 112 10.44 -11.73 15.16
C THR A 112 10.43 -10.79 13.96
N MET A 113 9.51 -9.83 13.92
CA MET A 113 9.45 -8.83 12.84
C MET A 113 10.69 -7.92 12.87
N GLU A 114 11.19 -7.58 14.05
CA GLU A 114 12.41 -6.80 14.23
C GLU A 114 13.62 -7.50 13.57
N TYR A 115 13.78 -8.80 13.83
CA TYR A 115 14.82 -9.58 13.18
C TYR A 115 14.64 -9.60 11.65
N LEU A 116 13.45 -9.83 11.15
CA LEU A 116 13.21 -9.89 9.71
C LEU A 116 13.40 -8.52 9.01
N ARG A 117 13.26 -7.42 9.74
CA ARG A 117 13.62 -6.07 9.25
C ARG A 117 15.12 -5.88 9.08
N THR A 118 15.96 -6.64 9.79
CA THR A 118 17.42 -6.66 9.55
C THR A 118 17.81 -7.57 8.38
N GLN A 119 16.87 -8.36 7.85
CA GLN A 119 17.06 -9.32 6.78
C GLN A 119 16.23 -8.95 5.53
N LEU A 120 16.19 -7.68 5.14
CA LEU A 120 15.32 -7.17 4.07
C LEU A 120 15.48 -7.94 2.75
N HIS A 121 16.72 -8.31 2.38
CA HIS A 121 17.05 -9.04 1.18
C HIS A 121 16.63 -10.53 1.19
N LEU A 122 16.37 -11.10 2.37
CA LEU A 122 15.98 -12.50 2.52
C LEU A 122 14.54 -12.68 3.00
N ARG A 123 13.96 -11.70 3.69
CA ARG A 123 12.60 -11.81 4.25
C ARG A 123 11.50 -12.15 3.22
N PRO A 124 11.60 -11.81 1.92
CA PRO A 124 10.62 -12.26 0.93
C PRO A 124 10.49 -13.78 0.82
N ARG A 125 11.53 -14.53 1.25
CA ARG A 125 11.51 -16.00 1.28
C ARG A 125 10.69 -16.59 2.44
N THR A 126 10.20 -15.77 3.39
CA THR A 126 9.31 -16.23 4.47
C THR A 126 7.86 -16.25 3.98
N ASN A 127 7.04 -17.12 4.56
CA ASN A 127 5.62 -17.22 4.19
C ASN A 127 4.88 -15.88 4.36
N LYS A 128 5.10 -15.17 5.48
CA LYS A 128 4.43 -13.89 5.74
C LYS A 128 4.77 -12.86 4.68
N PHE A 129 6.04 -12.64 4.37
CA PHE A 129 6.44 -11.62 3.40
C PHE A 129 6.19 -12.04 1.96
N SER A 130 6.29 -13.34 1.63
CA SER A 130 5.83 -13.86 0.35
C SER A 130 4.35 -13.54 0.13
N ALA A 131 3.49 -13.80 1.12
CA ALA A 131 2.08 -13.47 1.04
C ALA A 131 1.83 -11.96 0.90
N VAL A 132 2.49 -11.13 1.73
CA VAL A 132 2.35 -9.67 1.68
C VAL A 132 2.70 -9.12 0.30
N PHE A 133 3.85 -9.50 -0.27
CA PHE A 133 4.28 -8.93 -1.55
C PHE A 133 3.50 -9.47 -2.74
N ARG A 134 2.91 -10.67 -2.66
CA ARG A 134 1.96 -11.17 -3.66
C ARG A 134 0.66 -10.37 -3.62
N VAL A 135 0.07 -10.17 -2.44
CA VAL A 135 -1.12 -9.33 -2.27
C VAL A 135 -0.84 -7.90 -2.73
N ARG A 136 0.32 -7.31 -2.38
CA ARG A 136 0.72 -5.99 -2.85
C ARG A 136 0.76 -5.90 -4.38
N SER A 137 1.33 -6.90 -5.06
CA SER A 137 1.40 -6.95 -6.52
C SER A 137 0.02 -7.00 -7.16
N ILE A 138 -0.85 -7.87 -6.67
CA ILE A 138 -2.23 -8.02 -7.19
C ILE A 138 -3.08 -6.78 -6.89
N ALA A 139 -2.97 -6.19 -5.70
CA ALA A 139 -3.68 -4.96 -5.37
C ALA A 139 -3.24 -3.78 -6.26
N ALA A 140 -1.96 -3.65 -6.58
CA ALA A 140 -1.47 -2.65 -7.52
C ALA A 140 -2.09 -2.83 -8.92
N TYR A 141 -2.14 -4.06 -9.41
CA TYR A 141 -2.80 -4.35 -10.68
C TYR A 141 -4.31 -4.06 -10.63
N ALA A 142 -4.99 -4.43 -9.53
CA ALA A 142 -6.41 -4.13 -9.34
C ALA A 142 -6.72 -2.63 -9.44
N ILE A 143 -5.86 -1.79 -8.85
CA ILE A 143 -5.99 -0.33 -8.92
C ILE A 143 -5.88 0.16 -10.37
N HIS A 144 -4.83 -0.23 -11.09
CA HIS A 144 -4.68 0.13 -12.48
C HIS A 144 -5.85 -0.37 -13.33
N LYS A 145 -6.28 -1.61 -13.13
CA LYS A 145 -7.41 -2.21 -13.85
C LYS A 145 -8.71 -1.43 -13.60
N PHE A 146 -9.03 -1.10 -12.36
CA PHE A 146 -10.21 -0.31 -11.98
C PHE A 146 -10.28 1.02 -12.73
N PHE A 147 -9.20 1.81 -12.66
CA PHE A 147 -9.18 3.14 -13.28
C PHE A 147 -9.17 3.06 -14.81
N GLN A 148 -8.39 2.15 -15.40
CA GLN A 148 -8.32 2.00 -16.85
C GLN A 148 -9.65 1.55 -17.43
N GLU A 149 -10.35 0.61 -16.82
CA GLU A 149 -11.68 0.14 -17.26
C GLU A 149 -12.76 1.23 -17.15
N LYS A 150 -12.57 2.20 -16.23
CA LYS A 150 -13.43 3.39 -16.11
C LYS A 150 -13.03 4.54 -17.03
N GLY A 151 -12.02 4.35 -17.87
CA GLY A 151 -11.56 5.36 -18.83
C GLY A 151 -10.75 6.50 -18.21
N PHE A 152 -10.13 6.29 -17.06
CA PHE A 152 -9.19 7.24 -16.49
C PHE A 152 -7.84 7.20 -17.22
N VAL A 153 -7.24 8.35 -17.44
CA VAL A 153 -5.88 8.48 -17.96
C VAL A 153 -4.88 8.40 -16.82
N TYR A 154 -3.91 7.50 -16.93
CA TYR A 154 -2.79 7.44 -15.98
C TYR A 154 -1.83 8.61 -16.21
N ALA A 155 -1.71 9.49 -15.24
CA ALA A 155 -0.80 10.63 -15.27
C ALA A 155 0.48 10.30 -14.49
N HIS A 156 1.63 10.77 -15.03
CA HIS A 156 2.94 10.65 -14.40
C HIS A 156 3.40 12.02 -13.90
N PRO A 157 3.13 12.39 -12.64
CA PRO A 157 3.64 13.63 -12.07
C PRO A 157 5.15 13.55 -11.80
N PRO A 158 5.86 14.68 -11.75
CA PRO A 158 7.28 14.67 -11.45
C PRO A 158 7.54 14.25 -10.01
N ILE A 159 8.56 13.41 -9.79
CA ILE A 159 9.06 13.05 -8.47
C ILE A 159 9.88 14.19 -7.87
N ILE A 160 10.64 14.90 -8.71
CA ILE A 160 11.39 16.10 -8.32
C ILE A 160 10.55 17.31 -8.71
N THR A 161 10.20 18.14 -7.75
CA THR A 161 9.33 19.29 -7.94
C THR A 161 9.83 20.53 -7.21
N ALA A 162 9.46 21.70 -7.72
CA ALA A 162 9.62 22.99 -7.03
C ALA A 162 8.33 23.42 -6.31
N SER A 163 7.24 22.63 -6.41
CA SER A 163 5.94 22.93 -5.82
C SER A 163 5.73 22.17 -4.52
N ASP A 164 5.13 22.82 -3.53
CA ASP A 164 4.64 22.16 -2.31
C ASP A 164 3.12 22.00 -2.40
N ALA A 165 2.66 20.79 -2.62
CA ALA A 165 1.24 20.50 -2.78
C ALA A 165 0.44 20.64 -1.49
N GLU A 166 1.06 20.54 -0.34
CA GLU A 166 0.40 20.65 0.98
C GLU A 166 0.57 22.06 1.59
N GLY A 167 1.52 22.86 1.09
CA GLY A 167 1.75 24.24 1.53
C GLY A 167 2.50 24.37 2.86
N ALA A 168 2.85 23.27 3.51
CA ALA A 168 3.59 23.23 4.78
C ALA A 168 4.30 21.88 4.99
N GLY A 169 4.52 21.10 3.92
CA GLY A 169 5.12 19.77 3.98
C GLY A 169 6.62 19.82 4.35
N GLU A 170 7.06 18.95 5.25
CA GLU A 170 8.48 18.68 5.43
C GLU A 170 8.98 17.87 4.24
N MET A 171 9.67 18.56 3.32
CA MET A 171 10.15 17.97 2.06
C MET A 171 11.64 17.61 2.14
N PHE A 172 12.01 16.51 1.49
CA PHE A 172 13.42 16.20 1.25
C PHE A 172 13.95 17.10 0.11
N HIS A 173 15.04 17.83 0.35
CA HIS A 173 15.69 18.63 -0.68
C HIS A 173 16.46 17.77 -1.66
N VAL A 174 16.38 18.15 -2.95
CA VAL A 174 17.16 17.56 -4.05
C VAL A 174 18.13 18.62 -4.54
N THR A 175 19.43 18.36 -4.39
CA THR A 175 20.50 19.31 -4.78
C THR A 175 21.69 18.56 -5.35
N SER A 176 22.42 19.20 -6.27
CA SER A 176 23.71 18.76 -6.77
C SER A 176 24.89 19.46 -6.07
N PHE A 177 24.63 20.33 -5.10
CA PHE A 177 25.69 21.01 -4.36
C PHE A 177 26.55 20.06 -3.54
N ASP A 178 27.83 20.36 -3.47
CA ASP A 178 28.67 19.85 -2.38
C ASP A 178 28.22 20.50 -1.07
N LEU A 179 27.66 19.69 -0.15
CA LEU A 179 27.13 20.18 1.12
C LEU A 179 28.21 20.83 2.04
N ALA A 180 29.50 20.58 1.78
CA ALA A 180 30.59 21.25 2.48
C ALA A 180 30.87 22.67 1.94
N ASN A 181 30.42 23.00 0.71
CA ASN A 181 30.72 24.24 0.00
C ASN A 181 29.47 24.79 -0.72
N VAL A 182 28.38 24.95 0.01
CA VAL A 182 27.12 25.45 -0.54
C VAL A 182 27.25 26.95 -0.92
N PRO A 183 26.99 27.33 -2.20
CA PRO A 183 26.95 28.73 -2.62
C PRO A 183 25.91 29.53 -1.86
N LYS A 184 26.28 30.79 -1.48
CA LYS A 184 25.40 31.67 -0.70
C LYS A 184 25.24 33.04 -1.35
N ASN A 185 24.07 33.61 -1.16
CA ASN A 185 23.76 34.99 -1.43
C ASN A 185 24.43 35.94 -0.41
N GLU A 186 24.36 37.25 -0.66
CA GLU A 186 24.91 38.27 0.25
C GLU A 186 24.24 38.26 1.64
N ASP A 187 22.97 37.87 1.70
CA ASP A 187 22.19 37.75 2.94
C ASP A 187 22.46 36.44 3.72
N GLY A 188 23.32 35.57 3.18
CA GLY A 188 23.67 34.27 3.79
C GLY A 188 22.72 33.11 3.43
N SER A 189 21.64 33.36 2.70
CA SER A 189 20.76 32.32 2.16
C SER A 189 21.45 31.51 1.07
N VAL A 190 20.92 30.32 0.77
CA VAL A 190 21.46 29.45 -0.29
C VAL A 190 21.18 30.06 -1.66
N ASP A 191 22.22 30.20 -2.51
CA ASP A 191 22.09 30.64 -3.89
C ASP A 191 21.71 29.47 -4.81
N TYR A 192 20.44 29.14 -4.85
CA TYR A 192 19.91 28.08 -5.71
C TYR A 192 20.02 28.36 -7.21
N SER A 193 20.32 29.61 -7.63
CA SER A 193 20.56 29.92 -9.06
C SER A 193 21.73 29.15 -9.64
N LYS A 194 22.64 28.69 -8.77
CA LYS A 194 23.84 27.88 -9.12
C LYS A 194 23.60 26.36 -8.99
N ASP A 195 22.45 25.94 -8.49
CA ASP A 195 22.12 24.51 -8.43
C ASP A 195 21.61 23.98 -9.78
N PHE A 196 21.49 22.65 -9.90
CA PHE A 196 21.17 21.96 -11.15
C PHE A 196 19.91 22.51 -11.82
N PHE A 197 18.84 22.74 -11.08
CA PHE A 197 17.56 23.26 -11.59
C PHE A 197 17.46 24.79 -11.55
N SER A 198 18.50 25.51 -11.15
CA SER A 198 18.52 26.95 -10.93
C SER A 198 17.41 27.46 -9.98
N LYS A 199 16.88 26.58 -9.13
CA LYS A 199 15.88 26.86 -8.09
C LYS A 199 15.91 25.75 -7.03
N SER A 200 15.31 26.01 -5.87
CA SER A 200 15.09 24.98 -4.86
C SER A 200 14.21 23.87 -5.44
N ALA A 201 14.63 22.63 -5.32
CA ALA A 201 13.89 21.44 -5.74
C ALA A 201 13.80 20.44 -4.61
N ASN A 202 12.73 19.66 -4.59
CA ASN A 202 12.41 18.74 -3.52
C ASN A 202 11.86 17.42 -4.10
N LEU A 203 11.83 16.37 -3.30
CA LEU A 203 11.02 15.20 -3.59
C LEU A 203 9.55 15.52 -3.29
N THR A 204 8.66 15.09 -4.18
CA THR A 204 7.22 15.41 -4.09
C THR A 204 6.55 14.81 -2.85
N VAL A 205 5.59 15.53 -2.28
CA VAL A 205 4.70 15.05 -1.20
C VAL A 205 3.35 14.57 -1.74
N SER A 206 3.02 14.88 -3.01
CA SER A 206 1.76 14.51 -3.69
C SER A 206 1.85 14.85 -5.17
N GLY A 207 1.21 14.05 -6.00
CA GLY A 207 1.03 14.32 -7.43
C GLY A 207 -0.30 15.02 -7.76
N GLN A 208 -1.06 15.45 -6.75
CA GLN A 208 -2.41 15.99 -6.91
C GLN A 208 -2.47 17.21 -7.81
N LEU A 209 -1.64 18.24 -7.54
CA LEU A 209 -1.75 19.52 -8.26
C LEU A 209 -1.48 19.35 -9.76
N GLU A 210 -0.52 18.51 -10.13
CA GLU A 210 -0.25 18.15 -11.51
C GLU A 210 -1.35 17.27 -12.10
N ALA A 211 -1.95 16.38 -11.33
CA ALA A 211 -3.09 15.57 -11.77
C ALA A 211 -4.32 16.43 -12.09
N GLU A 212 -4.56 17.52 -11.37
CA GLU A 212 -5.63 18.47 -11.69
C GLU A 212 -5.46 19.10 -13.08
N ILE A 213 -4.22 19.34 -13.55
CA ILE A 213 -3.94 19.81 -14.92
C ILE A 213 -4.50 18.80 -15.94
N PHE A 214 -4.21 17.52 -15.72
CA PHE A 214 -4.68 16.44 -16.59
C PHE A 214 -6.20 16.25 -16.51
N ALA A 215 -6.79 16.34 -15.33
CA ALA A 215 -8.24 16.22 -15.16
C ALA A 215 -9.01 17.31 -15.93
N LEU A 216 -8.51 18.54 -15.94
CA LEU A 216 -9.11 19.65 -16.69
C LEU A 216 -8.90 19.55 -18.20
N ALA A 217 -8.12 18.58 -18.68
CA ALA A 217 -7.92 18.29 -20.11
C ALA A 217 -8.56 16.94 -20.50
N PHE A 218 -8.46 15.90 -19.69
CA PHE A 218 -8.89 14.53 -19.99
C PHE A 218 -10.13 14.07 -19.21
N LYS A 219 -10.70 14.94 -18.39
CA LYS A 219 -11.87 14.72 -17.53
C LYS A 219 -11.60 13.82 -16.33
N ASN A 220 -11.06 12.63 -16.53
CA ASN A 220 -10.74 11.67 -15.46
C ASN A 220 -9.28 11.24 -15.58
N THR A 221 -8.52 11.41 -14.53
CA THR A 221 -7.10 11.04 -14.46
C THR A 221 -6.79 10.40 -13.11
N TYR A 222 -5.69 9.68 -13.02
CA TYR A 222 -5.17 9.23 -11.75
C TYR A 222 -3.65 9.15 -11.78
N THR A 223 -3.04 9.37 -10.62
CA THR A 223 -1.63 9.05 -10.38
C THR A 223 -1.53 7.77 -9.56
N PHE A 224 -0.44 7.07 -9.69
CA PHE A 224 -0.02 6.00 -8.79
C PHE A 224 1.50 6.03 -8.75
N GLY A 225 2.01 6.72 -7.75
CA GLY A 225 3.44 7.04 -7.70
C GLY A 225 3.99 7.22 -6.29
N PRO A 226 5.33 7.25 -6.17
CA PRO A 226 6.00 7.47 -4.90
C PRO A 226 5.81 8.90 -4.41
N THR A 227 5.63 9.03 -3.10
CA THR A 227 5.56 10.28 -2.35
C THR A 227 6.53 10.22 -1.17
N PHE A 228 7.01 11.40 -0.75
CA PHE A 228 8.08 11.51 0.22
C PHE A 228 7.72 12.54 1.27
N ARG A 229 7.88 12.20 2.55
CA ARG A 229 7.69 13.12 3.67
C ARG A 229 8.85 13.02 4.65
N ALA A 230 9.50 14.14 4.93
CA ALA A 230 10.67 14.22 5.82
C ALA A 230 10.30 14.32 7.31
N GLU A 231 9.02 14.11 7.64
CA GLU A 231 8.52 14.15 9.03
C GLU A 231 9.27 13.16 9.92
N ASN A 232 9.74 13.65 11.07
CA ASN A 232 10.40 12.81 12.07
C ASN A 232 9.36 12.02 12.89
N SER A 233 8.53 11.23 12.22
CA SER A 233 7.49 10.40 12.82
C SER A 233 7.93 8.93 12.88
N ASN A 234 7.91 8.34 14.08
CA ASN A 234 8.33 6.95 14.31
C ASN A 234 7.16 6.05 14.74
N THR A 235 6.01 6.20 14.09
CA THR A 235 4.83 5.37 14.36
C THR A 235 4.80 4.12 13.48
N THR A 236 3.86 3.23 13.73
CA THR A 236 3.62 2.04 12.91
C THR A 236 2.94 2.34 11.58
N ARG A 237 2.48 3.58 11.36
CA ARG A 237 1.69 3.99 10.19
C ARG A 237 2.40 5.01 9.29
N HIS A 238 3.62 5.45 9.65
CA HIS A 238 4.38 6.44 8.90
C HIS A 238 5.66 5.84 8.30
N ALA A 239 5.91 6.16 7.06
CA ALA A 239 7.16 5.95 6.34
C ALA A 239 7.51 7.23 5.59
N SER A 240 8.81 7.46 5.37
CA SER A 240 9.27 8.65 4.65
C SER A 240 9.14 8.52 3.13
N GLU A 241 8.99 7.31 2.62
CA GLU A 241 8.68 6.99 1.23
C GLU A 241 7.52 5.99 1.21
N PHE A 242 6.47 6.30 0.47
CA PHE A 242 5.29 5.47 0.29
C PHE A 242 4.62 5.79 -1.05
N TRP A 243 3.62 5.01 -1.45
CA TRP A 243 2.95 5.21 -2.73
C TRP A 243 1.54 5.74 -2.53
N MET A 244 1.17 6.74 -3.34
CA MET A 244 -0.18 7.32 -3.34
C MET A 244 -0.90 7.01 -4.63
N ILE A 245 -2.19 6.75 -4.51
CA ILE A 245 -3.13 6.73 -5.62
C ILE A 245 -3.97 7.98 -5.50
N GLU A 246 -3.91 8.86 -6.51
CA GLU A 246 -4.52 10.19 -6.47
C GLU A 246 -5.29 10.45 -7.76
N PRO A 247 -6.56 10.01 -7.85
CA PRO A 247 -7.43 10.37 -8.97
C PRO A 247 -7.97 11.79 -8.83
N GLU A 248 -8.15 12.45 -9.99
CA GLU A 248 -8.78 13.76 -10.13
C GLU A 248 -9.82 13.72 -11.25
N MET A 249 -10.99 14.30 -11.01
CA MET A 249 -12.13 14.19 -11.91
C MET A 249 -12.78 15.55 -12.13
N ALA A 250 -12.82 16.02 -13.38
CA ALA A 250 -13.56 17.21 -13.75
C ALA A 250 -15.07 16.95 -13.83
N PHE A 251 -15.87 17.99 -13.63
CA PHE A 251 -17.34 17.93 -13.54
C PHE A 251 -17.82 17.00 -12.42
N CYS A 252 -17.03 16.89 -11.36
CA CYS A 252 -17.26 16.05 -10.19
C CYS A 252 -17.41 16.92 -8.94
N ASP A 253 -18.40 16.61 -8.13
CA ASP A 253 -18.58 17.17 -6.80
C ASP A 253 -18.20 16.14 -5.71
N LEU A 254 -18.24 16.56 -4.44
CA LEU A 254 -17.89 15.70 -3.33
C LEU A 254 -18.73 14.42 -3.27
N SER A 255 -20.04 14.49 -3.61
CA SER A 255 -20.89 13.30 -3.58
C SER A 255 -20.45 12.24 -4.57
N LYS A 256 -20.14 12.64 -5.80
CA LYS A 256 -19.66 11.75 -6.84
C LYS A 256 -18.24 11.22 -6.55
N ASP A 257 -17.41 12.04 -5.92
CA ASP A 257 -16.07 11.65 -5.46
C ASP A 257 -16.18 10.47 -4.46
N MET A 258 -17.05 10.60 -3.46
CA MET A 258 -17.32 9.54 -2.49
C MET A 258 -17.87 8.25 -3.14
N ASP A 259 -18.71 8.35 -4.17
CA ASP A 259 -19.21 7.17 -4.90
C ASP A 259 -18.07 6.40 -5.56
N ILE A 260 -17.11 7.11 -6.18
CA ILE A 260 -15.93 6.49 -6.81
C ILE A 260 -14.98 5.89 -5.77
N ILE A 261 -14.78 6.56 -4.64
CA ILE A 261 -13.98 6.02 -3.52
C ILE A 261 -14.57 4.69 -3.02
N GLU A 262 -15.87 4.66 -2.76
CA GLU A 262 -16.57 3.46 -2.28
C GLU A 262 -16.43 2.31 -3.27
N GLU A 263 -16.69 2.57 -4.55
CA GLU A 263 -16.58 1.58 -5.61
C GLU A 263 -15.15 1.06 -5.76
N MET A 264 -14.14 1.93 -5.73
CA MET A 264 -12.73 1.56 -5.82
C MET A 264 -12.31 0.67 -4.64
N VAL A 265 -12.64 1.05 -3.41
CA VAL A 265 -12.25 0.29 -2.22
C VAL A 265 -12.88 -1.11 -2.24
N LYS A 266 -14.17 -1.21 -2.54
CA LYS A 266 -14.87 -2.49 -2.69
C LYS A 266 -14.25 -3.36 -3.79
N TYR A 267 -13.90 -2.75 -4.93
CA TYR A 267 -13.26 -3.44 -6.05
C TYR A 267 -11.88 -4.01 -5.68
N ILE A 268 -11.01 -3.21 -5.07
CA ILE A 268 -9.66 -3.65 -4.67
C ILE A 268 -9.75 -4.83 -3.69
N ILE A 269 -10.63 -4.74 -2.69
CA ILE A 269 -10.83 -5.82 -1.71
C ILE A 269 -11.30 -7.09 -2.40
N SER A 270 -12.37 -7.01 -3.19
CA SER A 270 -12.98 -8.16 -3.87
C SER A 270 -12.01 -8.83 -4.83
N TYR A 271 -11.34 -8.03 -5.67
CA TYR A 271 -10.37 -8.54 -6.64
C TYR A 271 -9.19 -9.24 -5.95
N THR A 272 -8.66 -8.63 -4.88
CA THR A 272 -7.54 -9.22 -4.13
C THR A 272 -7.93 -10.53 -3.46
N MET A 273 -9.11 -10.60 -2.85
CA MET A 273 -9.61 -11.83 -2.21
C MET A 273 -9.81 -12.96 -3.23
N GLU A 274 -10.30 -12.62 -4.43
CA GLU A 274 -10.49 -13.58 -5.51
C GLU A 274 -9.16 -14.10 -6.08
N GLN A 275 -8.19 -13.22 -6.31
CA GLN A 275 -6.93 -13.56 -6.95
C GLN A 275 -5.86 -14.13 -6.01
N CYS A 276 -5.99 -13.91 -4.70
CA CYS A 276 -5.02 -14.34 -3.68
C CYS A 276 -5.68 -15.21 -2.56
N PRO A 277 -6.49 -16.24 -2.88
CA PRO A 277 -7.26 -16.95 -1.84
C PRO A 277 -6.36 -17.69 -0.85
N ALA A 278 -5.19 -18.18 -1.26
CA ALA A 278 -4.26 -18.91 -0.41
C ALA A 278 -3.54 -17.97 0.57
N GLU A 279 -3.10 -16.81 0.09
CA GLU A 279 -2.48 -15.74 0.89
C GLU A 279 -3.49 -15.16 1.90
N MET A 280 -4.72 -14.90 1.45
CA MET A 280 -5.78 -14.38 2.33
C MET A 280 -6.16 -15.37 3.43
N ALA A 281 -6.24 -16.65 3.12
CA ALA A 281 -6.44 -17.70 4.12
C ALA A 281 -5.29 -17.76 5.13
N PHE A 282 -4.04 -17.59 4.67
CA PHE A 282 -2.87 -17.49 5.54
C PHE A 282 -2.96 -16.30 6.49
N PHE A 283 -3.29 -15.10 5.99
CA PHE A 283 -3.43 -13.91 6.85
C PHE A 283 -4.54 -14.09 7.88
N ASN A 284 -5.71 -14.59 7.46
CA ASN A 284 -6.83 -14.84 8.36
C ASN A 284 -6.51 -15.85 9.46
N GLN A 285 -5.67 -16.84 9.17
CA GLN A 285 -5.28 -17.86 10.13
C GLN A 285 -4.17 -17.41 11.08
N PHE A 286 -3.13 -16.74 10.57
CA PHE A 286 -1.87 -16.55 11.27
C PHE A 286 -1.54 -15.09 11.63
N VAL A 287 -2.22 -14.10 11.04
CA VAL A 287 -1.92 -12.68 11.24
C VAL A 287 -3.08 -11.99 11.96
N ASP A 288 -4.28 -12.05 11.39
CA ASP A 288 -5.46 -11.36 11.90
C ASP A 288 -6.70 -12.24 11.76
N LYS A 289 -7.08 -12.91 12.85
CA LYS A 289 -8.29 -13.74 12.89
C LYS A 289 -9.53 -12.86 12.71
N GLY A 290 -10.38 -13.20 11.72
CA GLY A 290 -11.54 -12.40 11.35
C GLY A 290 -11.29 -11.38 10.24
N LEU A 291 -10.08 -11.36 9.65
CA LEU A 291 -9.75 -10.50 8.52
C LEU A 291 -10.72 -10.65 7.35
N ILE A 292 -10.97 -11.88 6.92
CA ILE A 292 -11.87 -12.16 5.78
C ILE A 292 -13.29 -11.71 6.08
N ASP A 293 -13.81 -11.93 7.29
CA ASP A 293 -15.14 -11.50 7.69
C ASP A 293 -15.25 -9.97 7.68
N ARG A 294 -14.22 -9.27 8.17
CA ARG A 294 -14.17 -7.79 8.16
C ARG A 294 -14.13 -7.24 6.72
N LEU A 295 -13.30 -7.82 5.85
CA LEU A 295 -13.22 -7.40 4.45
C LEU A 295 -14.54 -7.65 3.70
N ASN A 296 -15.15 -8.81 3.89
CA ASN A 296 -16.47 -9.13 3.34
C ASN A 296 -17.56 -8.18 3.85
N HIS A 297 -17.50 -7.82 5.12
CA HIS A 297 -18.43 -6.86 5.69
C HIS A 297 -18.32 -5.50 4.99
N VAL A 298 -17.11 -4.99 4.77
CA VAL A 298 -16.90 -3.72 4.06
C VAL A 298 -17.41 -3.78 2.61
N VAL A 299 -17.12 -4.86 1.87
CA VAL A 299 -17.60 -5.03 0.49
C VAL A 299 -19.13 -5.02 0.39
N ASN A 300 -19.81 -5.61 1.38
CA ASN A 300 -21.26 -5.75 1.38
C ASN A 300 -22.02 -4.63 2.12
N SER A 301 -21.32 -3.68 2.75
CA SER A 301 -21.95 -2.56 3.45
C SER A 301 -22.17 -1.37 2.53
N ASP A 302 -23.24 -0.61 2.77
CA ASP A 302 -23.36 0.77 2.29
C ASP A 302 -22.51 1.67 3.18
N PHE A 303 -21.74 2.59 2.60
CA PHE A 303 -20.89 3.49 3.36
C PHE A 303 -21.72 4.67 3.88
N VAL A 304 -21.65 4.90 5.18
CA VAL A 304 -22.37 5.98 5.86
C VAL A 304 -21.73 7.32 5.52
N ARG A 305 -22.52 8.36 5.33
CA ARG A 305 -22.06 9.75 5.17
C ARG A 305 -22.44 10.53 6.42
N LEU A 306 -21.46 11.03 7.15
CA LEU A 306 -21.60 11.72 8.43
C LEU A 306 -20.85 13.05 8.38
N THR A 307 -21.47 14.15 8.76
CA THR A 307 -20.74 15.42 8.85
C THR A 307 -19.80 15.41 10.07
N TYR A 308 -18.69 16.13 9.96
CA TYR A 308 -17.78 16.34 11.08
C TYR A 308 -18.50 16.89 12.32
N THR A 309 -19.45 17.81 12.11
CA THR A 309 -20.26 18.38 13.22
C THR A 309 -21.08 17.31 13.95
N GLU A 310 -21.76 16.44 13.20
CA GLU A 310 -22.51 15.31 13.79
C GLU A 310 -21.57 14.33 14.50
N ALA A 311 -20.39 14.05 13.92
CA ALA A 311 -19.41 13.19 14.56
C ALA A 311 -18.92 13.72 15.90
N ILE A 312 -18.64 15.02 16.01
CA ILE A 312 -18.26 15.66 17.28
C ILE A 312 -19.39 15.52 18.31
N GLU A 313 -20.65 15.69 17.91
CA GLU A 313 -21.79 15.53 18.83
C GLU A 313 -21.98 14.05 19.27
N LEU A 314 -21.71 13.08 18.39
CA LEU A 314 -21.71 11.65 18.76
C LEU A 314 -20.59 11.34 19.76
N LEU A 315 -19.39 11.85 19.51
CA LEU A 315 -18.24 11.65 20.39
C LEU A 315 -18.44 12.28 21.77
N LYS A 316 -19.03 13.48 21.87
CA LYS A 316 -19.38 14.12 23.16
C LYS A 316 -20.39 13.31 23.97
N LYS A 317 -21.29 12.60 23.30
CA LYS A 317 -22.32 11.75 23.93
C LYS A 317 -21.84 10.35 24.24
N ALA A 318 -20.60 9.98 23.82
CA ALA A 318 -20.06 8.66 24.04
C ALA A 318 -19.94 8.34 25.53
N ASN A 319 -20.46 7.18 25.94
CA ASN A 319 -20.36 6.71 27.33
C ASN A 319 -19.02 5.98 27.56
N ARG A 320 -17.90 6.64 27.18
CA ARG A 320 -16.55 6.15 27.41
C ARG A 320 -15.56 7.29 27.59
N LYS A 321 -14.44 7.03 28.27
CA LYS A 321 -13.32 7.95 28.36
C LYS A 321 -12.36 7.66 27.20
N PHE A 322 -12.08 8.67 26.39
CA PHE A 322 -11.06 8.64 25.36
C PHE A 322 -9.69 8.99 25.96
N GLU A 323 -8.62 8.43 25.41
CA GLU A 323 -7.26 8.79 25.76
C GLU A 323 -6.98 10.27 25.40
N TYR A 324 -7.45 10.68 24.20
CA TYR A 324 -7.47 12.06 23.74
C TYR A 324 -8.87 12.65 23.97
N PRO A 325 -9.05 13.54 24.94
CA PRO A 325 -10.38 14.07 25.26
C PRO A 325 -11.02 14.82 24.10
N VAL A 326 -12.32 14.68 23.93
CA VAL A 326 -13.11 15.44 22.94
C VAL A 326 -13.23 16.87 23.41
N THR A 327 -12.40 17.77 22.89
CA THR A 327 -12.34 19.20 23.31
C THR A 327 -13.44 20.04 22.65
N GLY A 328 -13.95 19.63 21.51
CA GLY A 328 -15.06 20.29 20.81
C GLY A 328 -14.86 20.41 19.31
N TRP A 329 -15.71 21.23 18.68
CA TRP A 329 -15.64 21.49 17.26
C TRP A 329 -14.33 22.18 16.87
N GLY A 330 -13.69 21.72 15.80
CA GLY A 330 -12.38 22.22 15.33
C GLY A 330 -11.19 21.40 15.79
N MET A 331 -11.39 20.35 16.61
CA MET A 331 -10.30 19.46 17.02
C MET A 331 -9.95 18.44 15.92
N ASP A 332 -8.68 18.04 15.86
CA ASP A 332 -8.27 16.89 15.05
C ASP A 332 -8.76 15.58 15.69
N LEU A 333 -9.43 14.73 14.91
CA LEU A 333 -9.83 13.41 15.37
C LEU A 333 -8.62 12.48 15.43
N GLN A 334 -8.56 11.69 16.49
CA GLN A 334 -7.55 10.67 16.65
C GLN A 334 -8.11 9.29 16.26
N SER A 335 -7.22 8.35 15.96
CA SER A 335 -7.63 7.00 15.53
C SER A 335 -8.62 6.31 16.47
N GLU A 336 -8.62 6.61 17.77
CA GLU A 336 -9.59 6.06 18.72
C GLU A 336 -11.00 6.63 18.51
N HIS A 337 -11.11 7.90 18.09
CA HIS A 337 -12.39 8.54 17.76
C HIS A 337 -12.96 7.95 16.46
N GLU A 338 -12.12 7.79 15.44
CA GLU A 338 -12.48 7.19 14.15
C GLU A 338 -12.98 5.76 14.32
N ARG A 339 -12.25 4.95 15.10
CA ARG A 339 -12.63 3.58 15.40
C ARG A 339 -13.91 3.48 16.21
N TYR A 340 -14.13 4.37 17.17
CA TYR A 340 -15.39 4.43 17.90
C TYR A 340 -16.57 4.66 16.95
N ILE A 341 -16.43 5.60 16.02
CA ILE A 341 -17.47 5.92 15.03
C ILE A 341 -17.75 4.69 14.14
N THR A 342 -16.70 4.05 13.60
CA THR A 342 -16.84 2.96 12.64
C THR A 342 -17.16 1.60 13.27
N GLU A 343 -16.64 1.31 14.47
CA GLU A 343 -16.74 -0.02 15.08
C GLU A 343 -17.86 -0.15 16.11
N GLU A 344 -18.17 0.95 16.84
CA GLU A 344 -19.16 0.91 17.91
C GLU A 344 -20.49 1.57 17.53
N VAL A 345 -20.43 2.73 16.84
CA VAL A 345 -21.64 3.49 16.49
C VAL A 345 -22.30 2.93 15.24
N PHE A 346 -21.61 2.96 14.09
CA PHE A 346 -22.21 2.58 12.81
C PHE A 346 -21.94 1.12 12.43
N LYS A 347 -20.88 0.53 12.92
CA LYS A 347 -20.41 -0.83 12.56
C LYS A 347 -20.27 -1.00 11.04
N ALA A 348 -19.82 0.04 10.37
CA ALA A 348 -19.70 0.13 8.91
C ALA A 348 -18.62 1.17 8.55
N PRO A 349 -18.14 1.19 7.29
CA PRO A 349 -17.34 2.31 6.79
C PRO A 349 -18.12 3.62 6.82
N VAL A 350 -17.43 4.72 7.14
CA VAL A 350 -18.04 6.05 7.30
C VAL A 350 -17.22 7.07 6.53
N PHE A 351 -17.87 7.78 5.62
CA PHE A 351 -17.34 9.06 5.11
C PHE A 351 -17.60 10.14 6.13
N LEU A 352 -16.55 10.76 6.63
CA LEU A 352 -16.64 11.94 7.45
C LEU A 352 -16.47 13.17 6.56
N ILE A 353 -17.45 14.07 6.53
CA ILE A 353 -17.49 15.16 5.55
C ILE A 353 -17.63 16.54 6.23
N ASP A 354 -17.40 17.59 5.45
CA ASP A 354 -17.60 19.00 5.86
C ASP A 354 -16.80 19.37 7.11
N TYR A 355 -15.48 19.20 7.00
CA TYR A 355 -14.51 19.52 8.06
C TYR A 355 -14.36 21.03 8.26
N PRO A 356 -13.98 21.48 9.47
CA PRO A 356 -13.55 22.85 9.70
C PRO A 356 -12.43 23.28 8.75
N LYS A 357 -12.56 24.45 8.16
CA LYS A 357 -11.60 24.97 7.17
C LYS A 357 -10.18 25.19 7.71
N GLU A 358 -10.06 25.40 9.02
CA GLU A 358 -8.81 25.68 9.71
C GLU A 358 -7.87 24.47 9.80
N ILE A 359 -8.43 23.26 9.70
CA ILE A 359 -7.67 21.99 9.85
C ILE A 359 -7.51 21.23 8.53
N LYS A 360 -7.86 21.84 7.40
CA LYS A 360 -7.77 21.21 6.07
C LYS A 360 -6.98 22.09 5.10
N ALA A 361 -6.49 21.47 4.00
CA ALA A 361 -5.60 22.09 3.05
C ALA A 361 -6.24 23.25 2.25
N PHE A 362 -5.38 24.12 1.73
CA PHE A 362 -5.76 25.38 1.06
C PHE A 362 -6.59 25.19 -0.23
N TYR A 363 -6.39 24.09 -0.92
CA TYR A 363 -7.04 23.81 -2.22
C TYR A 363 -8.47 23.26 -2.10
N MET A 364 -8.95 22.97 -0.90
CA MET A 364 -10.27 22.42 -0.69
C MET A 364 -11.35 23.50 -0.81
N ARG A 365 -12.46 23.16 -1.50
CA ARG A 365 -13.57 24.09 -1.74
C ARG A 365 -14.19 24.56 -0.43
N ARG A 366 -14.25 25.87 -0.21
CA ARG A 366 -14.94 26.51 0.91
C ARG A 366 -16.45 26.35 0.75
N ASN A 367 -17.13 25.77 1.72
CA ASN A 367 -18.59 25.65 1.75
C ASN A 367 -19.24 27.04 1.97
N ASP A 368 -20.50 27.15 1.57
CA ASP A 368 -21.24 28.43 1.63
C ASP A 368 -21.58 28.87 3.07
N ASP A 369 -21.40 27.98 4.05
CA ASP A 369 -21.51 28.29 5.48
C ASP A 369 -20.34 29.16 6.02
N GLY A 370 -19.29 29.32 5.23
CA GLY A 370 -18.08 30.09 5.56
C GLY A 370 -17.20 29.48 6.65
N LYS A 371 -17.53 28.29 7.16
CA LYS A 371 -16.86 27.60 8.27
C LYS A 371 -16.21 26.30 7.87
N THR A 372 -16.81 25.56 6.94
CA THR A 372 -16.38 24.23 6.55
C THR A 372 -15.83 24.18 5.13
N VAL A 373 -15.22 23.05 4.77
CA VAL A 373 -14.76 22.72 3.42
C VAL A 373 -15.40 21.43 2.95
N ALA A 374 -15.60 21.29 1.64
CA ALA A 374 -16.10 20.08 0.99
C ALA A 374 -15.01 19.00 0.94
N ALA A 375 -14.59 18.55 2.10
CA ALA A 375 -13.65 17.46 2.30
C ALA A 375 -14.38 16.17 2.70
N CYS A 376 -13.77 15.03 2.41
CA CYS A 376 -14.19 13.74 2.94
C CYS A 376 -12.98 12.90 3.33
N ASP A 377 -13.09 12.21 4.46
CA ASP A 377 -12.18 11.14 4.84
C ASP A 377 -12.98 9.85 4.96
N LEU A 378 -12.54 8.77 4.30
CA LEU A 378 -13.13 7.45 4.46
C LEU A 378 -12.50 6.75 5.65
N LEU A 379 -13.29 6.49 6.66
CA LEU A 379 -12.94 5.72 7.84
C LEU A 379 -13.44 4.28 7.68
N VAL A 380 -12.57 3.30 7.93
CA VAL A 380 -12.96 1.88 7.89
C VAL A 380 -12.67 1.19 9.22
N PRO A 381 -13.47 0.17 9.61
CA PRO A 381 -13.24 -0.59 10.82
C PRO A 381 -11.84 -1.22 10.84
N GLY A 382 -11.13 -1.16 11.96
CA GLY A 382 -9.82 -1.78 12.17
C GLY A 382 -8.62 -0.88 11.92
N ILE A 383 -8.71 0.12 11.02
CA ILE A 383 -7.58 1.00 10.71
C ILE A 383 -7.88 2.49 10.87
N GLY A 384 -9.14 2.93 10.79
CA GLY A 384 -9.52 4.32 10.77
C GLY A 384 -9.45 4.90 9.35
N GLU A 385 -8.95 6.12 9.20
CA GLU A 385 -8.83 6.79 7.90
C GLU A 385 -7.95 5.99 6.91
N ILE A 386 -8.49 5.74 5.72
CA ILE A 386 -7.80 5.05 4.61
C ILE A 386 -7.72 5.91 3.35
N VAL A 387 -8.69 6.79 3.13
CA VAL A 387 -8.75 7.73 2.00
C VAL A 387 -9.09 9.11 2.52
N GLY A 388 -8.39 10.11 2.02
CA GLY A 388 -8.74 11.53 2.19
C GLY A 388 -9.02 12.17 0.83
N GLY A 389 -10.11 12.93 0.72
CA GLY A 389 -10.52 13.56 -0.54
C GLY A 389 -11.22 14.90 -0.35
N SER A 390 -11.44 15.60 -1.45
CA SER A 390 -12.25 16.83 -1.45
C SER A 390 -12.71 17.25 -2.83
N GLN A 391 -13.77 18.02 -2.89
CA GLN A 391 -13.96 18.93 -4.01
C GLN A 391 -12.90 20.02 -3.93
N ARG A 392 -12.32 20.40 -5.08
CA ARG A 392 -11.27 21.42 -5.19
C ARG A 392 -11.90 22.79 -5.30
N GLU A 393 -11.19 23.84 -4.84
CA GLU A 393 -11.66 25.22 -4.98
C GLU A 393 -11.52 25.65 -6.46
N GLU A 394 -12.63 25.77 -7.14
CA GLU A 394 -12.70 26.16 -8.55
C GLU A 394 -12.80 27.68 -8.75
N ARG A 395 -13.15 28.43 -7.70
CA ARG A 395 -13.33 29.88 -7.76
C ARG A 395 -11.98 30.61 -7.65
N TYR A 396 -11.55 31.21 -8.73
CA TYR A 396 -10.23 31.89 -8.84
C TYR A 396 -9.96 32.87 -7.68
N ASP A 397 -10.89 33.81 -7.45
CA ASP A 397 -10.69 34.86 -6.45
C ASP A 397 -10.66 34.31 -5.02
N VAL A 398 -11.43 33.26 -4.75
CA VAL A 398 -11.46 32.57 -3.46
C VAL A 398 -10.14 31.85 -3.21
N LEU A 399 -9.68 31.06 -4.18
CA LEU A 399 -8.41 30.33 -4.06
C LEU A 399 -7.22 31.29 -3.89
N LYS A 400 -7.19 32.37 -4.69
CA LYS A 400 -6.17 33.41 -4.58
C LYS A 400 -6.14 34.05 -3.21
N GLN A 401 -7.32 34.34 -2.63
CA GLN A 401 -7.41 34.89 -1.28
C GLN A 401 -6.92 33.91 -0.23
N ILE A 402 -7.25 32.61 -0.34
CA ILE A 402 -6.80 31.56 0.59
C ILE A 402 -5.26 31.47 0.58
N ILE A 403 -4.64 31.44 -0.60
CA ILE A 403 -3.17 31.39 -0.77
C ILE A 403 -2.54 32.59 -0.04
N LYS A 404 -3.10 33.78 -0.22
CA LYS A 404 -2.62 35.00 0.43
C LYS A 404 -2.79 34.95 1.95
N ASP A 405 -3.96 34.51 2.45
CA ASP A 405 -4.28 34.47 3.89
C ASP A 405 -3.39 33.46 4.63
N GLN A 406 -2.95 32.40 3.95
CA GLN A 406 -2.02 31.42 4.50
C GLN A 406 -0.54 31.84 4.36
N GLY A 407 -0.25 33.03 3.81
CA GLY A 407 1.11 33.52 3.67
C GLY A 407 1.94 32.76 2.61
N MET A 408 1.26 32.03 1.71
CA MET A 408 1.93 31.30 0.64
C MET A 408 2.31 32.27 -0.49
N ASP A 409 3.46 32.01 -1.14
CA ASP A 409 3.91 32.84 -2.26
C ASP A 409 3.12 32.53 -3.53
N GLU A 410 2.29 33.48 -3.97
CA GLU A 410 1.49 33.37 -5.19
C GLU A 410 2.36 33.06 -6.45
N ALA A 411 3.62 33.50 -6.46
CA ALA A 411 4.53 33.23 -7.57
C ALA A 411 4.85 31.73 -7.76
N ASN A 412 4.68 30.91 -6.73
CA ASN A 412 4.86 29.46 -6.82
C ASN A 412 3.60 28.72 -7.30
N TYR A 413 2.42 29.39 -7.25
CA TYR A 413 1.11 28.79 -7.59
C TYR A 413 0.43 29.52 -8.77
N TRP A 414 1.13 30.36 -9.53
CA TRP A 414 0.56 31.12 -10.66
C TRP A 414 -0.11 30.21 -11.70
N TRP A 415 0.52 29.10 -12.03
CA TRP A 415 0.03 28.10 -12.98
C TRP A 415 -1.21 27.37 -12.46
N TYR A 416 -1.26 27.08 -11.17
CA TYR A 416 -2.39 26.45 -10.50
C TYR A 416 -3.61 27.37 -10.45
N LEU A 417 -3.38 28.66 -10.21
CA LEU A 417 -4.41 29.69 -10.30
C LEU A 417 -4.93 29.86 -11.74
N GLU A 418 -4.06 29.78 -12.75
CA GLU A 418 -4.46 29.88 -14.15
C GLU A 418 -5.40 28.77 -14.61
N LEU A 419 -5.33 27.58 -14.02
CA LEU A 419 -6.30 26.52 -14.29
C LEU A 419 -7.75 26.94 -14.00
N ARG A 420 -7.96 27.87 -13.08
CA ARG A 420 -9.28 28.41 -12.74
C ARG A 420 -9.75 29.49 -13.70
N LYS A 421 -8.83 30.12 -14.44
CA LYS A 421 -9.16 31.14 -15.44
C LYS A 421 -9.57 30.57 -16.79
N TYR A 422 -8.97 29.45 -17.18
CA TYR A 422 -9.11 28.89 -18.52
C TYR A 422 -10.00 27.64 -18.51
N GLY A 423 -11.29 27.85 -18.22
CA GLY A 423 -12.27 26.79 -18.19
C GLY A 423 -12.21 25.91 -16.95
N GLY A 424 -11.80 26.48 -15.81
CA GLY A 424 -11.85 25.81 -14.52
C GLY A 424 -13.26 25.45 -14.12
N VAL A 425 -13.56 24.16 -14.11
CA VAL A 425 -14.87 23.64 -13.69
C VAL A 425 -14.77 23.05 -12.28
N LYS A 426 -15.91 22.79 -11.64
CA LYS A 426 -15.90 22.00 -10.43
C LYS A 426 -15.21 20.68 -10.69
N HIS A 427 -14.31 20.29 -9.81
CA HIS A 427 -13.58 19.03 -9.87
C HIS A 427 -13.27 18.54 -8.47
N ALA A 428 -13.08 17.26 -8.33
CA ALA A 428 -12.84 16.59 -7.06
C ALA A 428 -11.87 15.43 -7.23
N GLY A 429 -11.23 15.05 -6.15
CA GLY A 429 -10.32 13.94 -6.14
C GLY A 429 -9.94 13.54 -4.72
N PHE A 430 -9.17 12.47 -4.61
CA PHE A 430 -8.81 11.91 -3.33
C PHE A 430 -7.42 11.27 -3.36
N GLY A 431 -6.89 10.97 -2.18
CA GLY A 431 -5.64 10.21 -2.01
C GLY A 431 -5.87 8.94 -1.21
N LEU A 432 -5.43 7.81 -1.76
CA LEU A 432 -5.34 6.54 -1.05
C LEU A 432 -3.86 6.19 -0.85
N GLY A 433 -3.44 6.07 0.41
CA GLY A 433 -2.12 5.52 0.74
C GLY A 433 -2.06 4.03 0.45
N PHE A 434 -1.22 3.61 -0.52
CA PHE A 434 -1.16 2.22 -0.95
C PHE A 434 -0.74 1.28 0.18
N GLU A 435 0.25 1.65 0.96
CA GLU A 435 0.71 0.86 2.11
C GLU A 435 -0.38 0.67 3.15
N ARG A 436 -1.18 1.72 3.40
CA ARG A 436 -2.31 1.64 4.34
C ARG A 436 -3.38 0.67 3.83
N MET A 437 -3.62 0.66 2.52
CA MET A 437 -4.50 -0.34 1.88
C MET A 437 -3.94 -1.76 2.01
N ILE A 438 -2.62 -1.97 1.82
CA ILE A 438 -2.01 -3.28 1.99
C ILE A 438 -2.06 -3.75 3.45
N MET A 439 -1.82 -2.86 4.41
CA MET A 439 -2.02 -3.16 5.84
C MET A 439 -3.46 -3.62 6.10
N TYR A 440 -4.43 -2.94 5.51
CA TYR A 440 -5.85 -3.28 5.65
C TYR A 440 -6.20 -4.65 5.06
N LEU A 441 -5.72 -4.94 3.85
CA LEU A 441 -5.94 -6.21 3.14
C LEU A 441 -5.28 -7.42 3.82
N THR A 442 -4.19 -7.20 4.54
CA THR A 442 -3.36 -8.29 5.10
C THR A 442 -3.47 -8.45 6.62
N GLY A 443 -4.06 -7.46 7.31
CA GLY A 443 -4.06 -7.41 8.77
C GLY A 443 -2.68 -7.15 9.40
N VAL A 444 -1.69 -6.77 8.59
CA VAL A 444 -0.35 -6.40 9.09
C VAL A 444 -0.41 -5.01 9.73
N ASP A 445 0.07 -4.88 10.95
CA ASP A 445 -0.09 -3.71 11.81
C ASP A 445 1.03 -2.67 11.70
N ASN A 446 2.07 -2.93 10.89
CA ASN A 446 3.21 -2.04 10.76
C ASN A 446 3.56 -1.80 9.28
N ILE A 447 3.60 -0.54 8.88
CA ILE A 447 3.89 -0.11 7.50
C ILE A 447 5.24 -0.62 6.99
N ARG A 448 6.24 -0.79 7.88
CA ARG A 448 7.57 -1.34 7.53
C ARG A 448 7.50 -2.77 7.02
N ASP A 449 6.41 -3.48 7.33
CA ASP A 449 6.24 -4.89 6.98
C ASP A 449 5.37 -5.09 5.72
N VAL A 450 4.88 -4.01 5.12
CA VAL A 450 4.19 -4.02 3.82
C VAL A 450 4.97 -3.32 2.71
N LEU A 451 6.08 -2.68 3.06
CA LEU A 451 7.06 -2.10 2.14
C LEU A 451 8.19 -3.12 1.89
N PRO A 452 8.63 -3.32 0.64
CA PRO A 452 9.81 -4.17 0.36
C PRO A 452 11.07 -3.68 1.09
N PHE A 453 11.38 -2.40 0.97
CA PHE A 453 12.54 -1.72 1.56
C PHE A 453 12.06 -0.42 2.23
N PRO A 454 11.61 -0.46 3.49
CA PRO A 454 11.02 0.71 4.15
C PRO A 454 12.04 1.83 4.38
N ARG A 455 11.63 3.07 4.10
CA ARG A 455 12.36 4.28 4.42
C ARG A 455 11.68 4.95 5.61
N THR A 456 12.41 5.05 6.71
CA THR A 456 11.91 5.66 7.96
C THR A 456 13.04 6.41 8.63
N PRO A 457 12.77 7.29 9.61
CA PRO A 457 13.84 7.95 10.34
C PRO A 457 14.92 6.95 10.79
N ARG A 458 16.18 7.25 10.48
CA ARG A 458 17.38 6.44 10.77
C ARG A 458 17.48 5.09 10.04
N SER A 459 16.68 4.85 9.02
CA SER A 459 16.73 3.60 8.25
C SER A 459 16.54 3.87 6.75
N ALA A 460 17.59 3.58 5.99
CA ALA A 460 17.62 3.68 4.53
C ALA A 460 18.47 2.56 3.89
N ASP A 461 18.51 1.39 4.54
CA ASP A 461 19.29 0.25 4.11
C ASP A 461 18.77 -0.32 2.78
N PHE A 462 19.69 -0.57 1.83
CA PHE A 462 19.54 -1.02 0.42
C PHE A 462 18.99 0.02 -0.55
#